data_0f082438530916dc950fafa85c64fe1c
#
_entry.id   0f082438530916dc950fafa85c64fe1c
#
_cell.length_a   1.000
_cell.length_b   1.000
_cell.length_c   1.000
_cell.angle_alpha   90.00
_cell.angle_beta   90.00
_cell.angle_gamma   90.00
#
_symmetry.space_group_name_H-M   'P 1'
#
loop_
_entity.id
_entity.type
_entity.pdbx_description
1 polymer ?
#
loop_
_entity_poly.entity_id
_entity_poly.type
_entity_poly.pdbx_seq_one_letter_code
_entity_poly.pdbx_strand_id
1 'polypeptide(L)'
;RAFSFDAKLALMGQGIGDKNIVTMILIFMAAGIFVGVVGRSSAESVAYLLLSHVPSQFSVVILFLVSCFVSLAMGTSVGTITLITPIAAPLAVATGFPLPFCVASVIGGAMFGDNLSFISDTTIAACNGQGCQMKDKFRENFKIALPAAVITLAVILIISLNTPIRPFPIIKEYNLVQIIPYILVLAGGIIGINVFVVLLIGIVSGSVIMLATGEIAATSLLANMGTGAAGMFETTMVAILVSAICALIREYGGFEALLRGIKKVFRGKKGGQLGMGLLVGAMDIATANNTVAIVMANPIAAEMAEEYGITNRKTASILDTFSCVFQGIIPY
;
A
#
# COMPACT_ATOMS: atom_id res chain seq x y z
N ARG A 1 35.64 -1.26 18.22
CA ARG A 1 36.39 -2.42 17.73
C ARG A 1 36.14 -2.55 16.23
N ALA A 2 37.23 -2.77 15.43
CA ALA A 2 37.07 -3.06 14.02
C ALA A 2 36.77 -4.57 13.89
N PHE A 3 35.56 -4.90 13.37
CA PHE A 3 35.22 -6.30 13.06
C PHE A 3 36.01 -6.78 11.82
N SER A 4 36.35 -8.07 11.79
CA SER A 4 36.86 -8.69 10.57
C SER A 4 35.78 -8.66 9.47
N PHE A 5 36.20 -8.84 8.21
CA PHE A 5 35.26 -8.88 7.09
C PHE A 5 34.23 -10.01 7.26
N ASP A 6 34.68 -11.19 7.66
CA ASP A 6 33.80 -12.35 7.90
C ASP A 6 32.80 -12.10 9.02
N ALA A 7 33.20 -11.41 10.10
CA ALA A 7 32.30 -11.04 11.17
C ALA A 7 31.21 -10.03 10.69
N LYS A 8 31.58 -9.11 9.79
CA LYS A 8 30.59 -8.20 9.17
C LYS A 8 29.60 -8.94 8.29
N LEU A 9 30.07 -9.88 7.47
CA LEU A 9 29.19 -10.72 6.64
C LEU A 9 28.24 -11.56 7.51
N ALA A 10 28.72 -12.11 8.61
CA ALA A 10 27.91 -12.88 9.54
C ALA A 10 26.80 -12.00 10.18
N LEU A 11 27.12 -10.76 10.59
CA LEU A 11 26.15 -9.79 11.10
C LEU A 11 25.11 -9.40 10.05
N MET A 12 25.53 -9.16 8.82
CA MET A 12 24.62 -8.88 7.70
C MET A 12 23.67 -10.06 7.45
N GLY A 13 24.22 -11.30 7.45
CA GLY A 13 23.42 -12.52 7.31
C GLY A 13 22.38 -12.69 8.42
N GLN A 14 22.72 -12.35 9.66
CA GLN A 14 21.77 -12.35 10.78
C GLN A 14 20.65 -11.31 10.57
N GLY A 15 20.99 -10.11 10.09
CA GLY A 15 19.99 -9.08 9.76
C GLY A 15 19.01 -9.53 8.69
N ILE A 16 19.49 -10.15 7.62
CA ILE A 16 18.66 -10.69 6.54
C ILE A 16 17.78 -11.85 7.03
N GLY A 17 18.33 -12.72 7.89
CA GLY A 17 17.65 -13.87 8.46
C GLY A 17 16.66 -13.55 9.58
N ASP A 18 16.42 -12.28 9.90
CA ASP A 18 15.40 -11.90 10.86
C ASP A 18 14.03 -12.40 10.42
N LYS A 19 13.27 -12.98 11.36
CA LYS A 19 11.96 -13.59 11.10
C LYS A 19 11.01 -12.63 10.41
N ASN A 20 10.98 -11.35 10.82
CA ASN A 20 10.05 -10.37 10.27
C ASN A 20 10.44 -10.03 8.83
N ILE A 21 11.75 -9.93 8.53
CA ILE A 21 12.25 -9.66 7.18
C ILE A 21 11.91 -10.82 6.24
N VAL A 22 12.18 -12.06 6.67
CA VAL A 22 11.85 -13.25 5.86
C VAL A 22 10.34 -13.35 5.62
N THR A 23 9.52 -13.14 6.65
CA THR A 23 8.05 -13.13 6.52
C THR A 23 7.59 -12.06 5.55
N MET A 24 8.14 -10.84 5.64
CA MET A 24 7.83 -9.73 4.75
C MET A 24 8.13 -10.07 3.28
N ILE A 25 9.29 -10.65 2.99
CA ILE A 25 9.69 -11.08 1.64
C ILE A 25 8.70 -12.10 1.07
N LEU A 26 8.33 -13.11 1.85
CA LEU A 26 7.38 -14.14 1.41
C LEU A 26 5.98 -13.55 1.12
N ILE A 27 5.53 -12.59 1.93
CA ILE A 27 4.25 -11.92 1.71
C ILE A 27 4.31 -11.02 0.49
N PHE A 28 5.40 -10.26 0.26
CA PHE A 28 5.59 -9.46 -0.96
C PHE A 28 5.48 -10.33 -2.22
N MET A 29 6.17 -11.47 -2.25
CA MET A 29 6.11 -12.39 -3.38
C MET A 29 4.69 -12.92 -3.61
N ALA A 30 3.98 -13.33 -2.55
CA ALA A 30 2.60 -13.78 -2.64
C ALA A 30 1.64 -12.67 -3.11
N ALA A 31 1.78 -11.45 -2.61
CA ALA A 31 1.00 -10.29 -3.02
C ALA A 31 1.23 -9.96 -4.51
N GLY A 32 2.48 -9.99 -4.97
CA GLY A 32 2.81 -9.83 -6.38
C GLY A 32 2.15 -10.88 -7.27
N ILE A 33 2.21 -12.16 -6.87
CA ILE A 33 1.54 -13.27 -7.59
C ILE A 33 0.02 -13.03 -7.66
N PHE A 34 -0.60 -12.64 -6.55
CA PHE A 34 -2.04 -12.35 -6.50
C PHE A 34 -2.41 -11.24 -7.49
N VAL A 35 -1.69 -10.12 -7.49
CA VAL A 35 -1.92 -9.01 -8.43
C VAL A 35 -1.69 -9.45 -9.89
N GLY A 36 -0.65 -10.25 -10.15
CA GLY A 36 -0.37 -10.78 -11.49
C GLY A 36 -1.48 -11.67 -12.05
N VAL A 37 -2.19 -12.39 -11.18
CA VAL A 37 -3.31 -13.26 -11.59
C VAL A 37 -4.63 -12.51 -11.69
N VAL A 38 -4.94 -11.65 -10.72
CA VAL A 38 -6.31 -11.11 -10.52
C VAL A 38 -6.42 -9.64 -10.89
N GLY A 39 -5.33 -8.87 -10.71
CA GLY A 39 -5.34 -7.42 -10.56
C GLY A 39 -6.18 -6.65 -11.58
N ARG A 40 -5.91 -6.80 -12.87
CA ARG A 40 -6.51 -5.92 -13.89
C ARG A 40 -8.00 -6.20 -14.10
N SER A 41 -8.36 -7.43 -14.40
CA SER A 41 -9.74 -7.79 -14.77
C SER A 41 -10.73 -7.57 -13.64
N SER A 42 -10.32 -7.87 -12.40
CA SER A 42 -11.15 -7.58 -11.22
C SER A 42 -11.34 -6.09 -11.00
N ALA A 43 -10.29 -5.29 -11.15
CA ALA A 43 -10.36 -3.83 -10.98
C ALA A 43 -11.25 -3.18 -12.04
N GLU A 44 -11.11 -3.57 -13.31
CA GLU A 44 -11.95 -3.09 -14.41
C GLU A 44 -13.42 -3.48 -14.18
N SER A 45 -13.69 -4.72 -13.76
CA SER A 45 -15.05 -5.18 -13.46
C SER A 45 -15.72 -4.40 -12.34
N VAL A 46 -14.99 -4.06 -11.26
CA VAL A 46 -15.51 -3.18 -10.19
C VAL A 46 -15.81 -1.79 -10.72
N ALA A 47 -14.88 -1.21 -11.48
CA ALA A 47 -15.03 0.14 -12.01
C ALA A 47 -16.25 0.26 -12.95
N TYR A 48 -16.38 -0.64 -13.91
CA TYR A 48 -17.47 -0.59 -14.88
C TYR A 48 -18.83 -0.97 -14.27
N LEU A 49 -18.86 -1.90 -13.31
CA LEU A 49 -20.08 -2.19 -12.55
C LEU A 49 -20.64 -0.92 -11.91
N LEU A 50 -19.82 -0.17 -11.21
CA LEU A 50 -20.27 1.01 -10.48
C LEU A 50 -20.58 2.18 -11.42
N LEU A 51 -19.74 2.44 -12.42
CA LEU A 51 -19.92 3.54 -13.36
C LEU A 51 -21.16 3.37 -14.27
N SER A 52 -21.54 2.12 -14.61
CA SER A 52 -22.70 1.85 -15.46
C SER A 52 -24.05 2.09 -14.76
N HIS A 53 -24.09 2.09 -13.44
CA HIS A 53 -25.33 2.21 -12.64
C HIS A 53 -25.54 3.61 -12.03
N VAL A 54 -24.62 4.55 -12.27
CA VAL A 54 -24.66 5.86 -11.63
C VAL A 54 -24.72 6.99 -12.66
N PRO A 55 -25.54 8.06 -12.42
CA PRO A 55 -25.55 9.22 -13.31
C PRO A 55 -24.17 9.85 -13.48
N SER A 56 -23.86 10.32 -14.68
CA SER A 56 -22.55 10.90 -15.05
C SER A 56 -22.06 11.98 -14.08
N GLN A 57 -22.97 12.70 -13.42
CA GLN A 57 -22.67 13.71 -12.41
C GLN A 57 -21.87 13.16 -11.23
N PHE A 58 -22.07 11.89 -10.87
CA PHE A 58 -21.37 11.23 -9.76
C PHE A 58 -20.18 10.40 -10.19
N SER A 59 -19.81 10.42 -11.47
CA SER A 59 -18.74 9.55 -11.99
C SER A 59 -17.40 9.78 -11.29
N VAL A 60 -17.03 11.01 -10.91
CA VAL A 60 -15.79 11.30 -10.16
C VAL A 60 -15.88 10.78 -8.73
N VAL A 61 -17.05 10.85 -8.09
CA VAL A 61 -17.31 10.23 -6.77
C VAL A 61 -17.09 8.72 -6.86
N ILE A 62 -17.58 8.09 -7.92
CA ILE A 62 -17.40 6.65 -8.16
C ILE A 62 -15.93 6.32 -8.42
N LEU A 63 -15.20 7.12 -9.20
CA LEU A 63 -13.76 6.93 -9.40
C LEU A 63 -13.01 6.91 -8.06
N PHE A 64 -13.32 7.83 -7.15
CA PHE A 64 -12.73 7.84 -5.81
C PHE A 64 -13.06 6.55 -5.03
N LEU A 65 -14.36 6.17 -4.97
CA LEU A 65 -14.79 4.97 -4.23
C LEU A 65 -14.23 3.66 -4.82
N VAL A 66 -14.21 3.55 -6.16
CA VAL A 66 -13.59 2.41 -6.86
C VAL A 66 -12.10 2.33 -6.52
N SER A 67 -11.40 3.46 -6.59
CA SER A 67 -9.97 3.50 -6.26
C SER A 67 -9.71 3.13 -4.79
N CYS A 68 -10.57 3.57 -3.85
CA CYS A 68 -10.52 3.13 -2.46
C CYS A 68 -10.64 1.61 -2.33
N PHE A 69 -11.66 1.03 -2.98
CA PHE A 69 -11.92 -0.40 -2.89
C PHE A 69 -10.83 -1.23 -3.59
N VAL A 70 -10.46 -0.86 -4.80
CA VAL A 70 -9.45 -1.57 -5.60
C VAL A 70 -8.10 -1.55 -4.90
N SER A 71 -7.67 -0.39 -4.40
CA SER A 71 -6.40 -0.25 -3.68
C SER A 71 -6.39 -1.04 -2.37
N LEU A 72 -7.52 -1.03 -1.64
CA LEU A 72 -7.69 -1.84 -0.43
C LEU A 72 -7.54 -3.34 -0.72
N ALA A 73 -8.09 -3.81 -1.84
CA ALA A 73 -8.13 -5.21 -2.24
C ALA A 73 -6.84 -5.68 -2.95
N MET A 74 -6.19 -4.80 -3.73
CA MET A 74 -4.91 -5.09 -4.41
C MET A 74 -3.70 -4.90 -3.49
N GLY A 75 -3.80 -3.98 -2.53
CA GLY A 75 -2.68 -3.63 -1.66
C GLY A 75 -1.60 -2.81 -2.36
N THR A 76 -1.98 -1.91 -3.26
CA THR A 76 -1.02 -1.01 -3.91
C THR A 76 -1.70 0.26 -4.44
N SER A 77 -1.21 1.41 -4.02
CA SER A 77 -1.65 2.70 -4.55
C SER A 77 -1.21 2.91 -6.00
N VAL A 78 0.05 2.65 -6.30
CA VAL A 78 0.62 2.82 -7.65
C VAL A 78 -0.08 1.90 -8.66
N GLY A 79 -0.29 0.63 -8.31
CA GLY A 79 -1.03 -0.32 -9.15
C GLY A 79 -2.46 0.15 -9.43
N THR A 80 -3.15 0.65 -8.42
CA THR A 80 -4.51 1.18 -8.56
C THR A 80 -4.57 2.43 -9.44
N ILE A 81 -3.64 3.38 -9.26
CA ILE A 81 -3.55 4.59 -10.09
C ILE A 81 -3.32 4.20 -11.55
N THR A 82 -2.40 3.28 -11.79
CA THR A 82 -2.08 2.80 -13.15
C THR A 82 -3.26 2.12 -13.84
N LEU A 83 -4.10 1.39 -13.07
CA LEU A 83 -5.28 0.69 -13.60
C LEU A 83 -6.48 1.61 -13.82
N ILE A 84 -6.74 2.54 -12.89
CA ILE A 84 -7.97 3.35 -12.92
C ILE A 84 -7.79 4.64 -13.72
N THR A 85 -6.58 5.22 -13.81
CA THR A 85 -6.34 6.44 -14.60
C THR A 85 -6.71 6.29 -16.09
N PRO A 86 -6.44 5.16 -16.79
CA PRO A 86 -6.92 4.92 -18.14
C PRO A 86 -8.44 4.91 -18.30
N ILE A 87 -9.20 4.70 -17.22
CA ILE A 87 -10.66 4.81 -17.19
C ILE A 87 -11.06 6.28 -16.90
N ALA A 88 -10.35 6.93 -15.99
CA ALA A 88 -10.64 8.31 -15.57
C ALA A 88 -10.40 9.34 -16.70
N ALA A 89 -9.37 9.14 -17.54
CA ALA A 89 -9.02 10.09 -18.58
C ALA A 89 -10.09 10.19 -19.70
N PRO A 90 -10.55 9.09 -20.33
CA PRO A 90 -11.68 9.14 -21.28
C PRO A 90 -12.98 9.65 -20.65
N LEU A 91 -13.21 9.30 -19.37
CA LEU A 91 -14.38 9.79 -18.63
C LEU A 91 -14.37 11.33 -18.50
N ALA A 92 -13.21 11.91 -18.17
CA ALA A 92 -13.04 13.36 -18.06
C ALA A 92 -13.38 14.06 -19.40
N VAL A 93 -12.90 13.52 -20.51
CA VAL A 93 -13.18 14.03 -21.85
C VAL A 93 -14.67 13.92 -22.21
N ALA A 94 -15.29 12.78 -21.93
CA ALA A 94 -16.67 12.50 -22.27
C ALA A 94 -17.66 13.34 -21.46
N THR A 95 -17.42 13.49 -20.15
CA THR A 95 -18.29 14.23 -19.23
C THR A 95 -18.00 15.72 -19.16
N GLY A 96 -16.78 16.14 -19.54
CA GLY A 96 -16.31 17.52 -19.41
C GLY A 96 -15.77 17.89 -18.02
N PHE A 97 -15.63 16.94 -17.10
CA PHE A 97 -14.89 17.17 -15.86
C PHE A 97 -13.42 17.50 -16.11
N PRO A 98 -12.81 18.41 -15.34
CA PRO A 98 -11.37 18.66 -15.45
C PRO A 98 -10.56 17.39 -15.21
N LEU A 99 -9.67 17.05 -16.13
CA LEU A 99 -8.80 15.85 -16.01
C LEU A 99 -8.02 15.80 -14.69
N PRO A 100 -7.39 16.90 -14.21
CA PRO A 100 -6.71 16.89 -12.93
C PRO A 100 -7.63 16.53 -11.75
N PHE A 101 -8.90 16.91 -11.79
CA PHE A 101 -9.87 16.57 -10.75
C PHE A 101 -10.20 15.07 -10.74
N CYS A 102 -10.40 14.47 -11.92
CA CYS A 102 -10.61 13.02 -12.04
C CYS A 102 -9.40 12.23 -11.55
N VAL A 103 -8.20 12.62 -12.00
CA VAL A 103 -6.95 11.94 -11.62
C VAL A 103 -6.64 12.12 -10.13
N ALA A 104 -6.81 13.32 -9.57
CA ALA A 104 -6.62 13.56 -8.14
C ALA A 104 -7.58 12.72 -7.28
N SER A 105 -8.82 12.52 -7.76
CA SER A 105 -9.78 11.65 -7.06
C SER A 105 -9.34 10.17 -7.08
N VAL A 106 -8.77 9.71 -8.19
CA VAL A 106 -8.17 8.36 -8.28
C VAL A 106 -6.99 8.22 -7.31
N ILE A 107 -6.07 9.19 -7.31
CA ILE A 107 -4.90 9.19 -6.40
C ILE A 107 -5.34 9.18 -4.95
N GLY A 108 -6.26 10.07 -4.55
CA GLY A 108 -6.77 10.14 -3.18
C GLY A 108 -7.43 8.85 -2.72
N GLY A 109 -8.23 8.22 -3.59
CA GLY A 109 -8.84 6.92 -3.32
C GLY A 109 -7.81 5.79 -3.21
N ALA A 110 -6.82 5.78 -4.09
CA ALA A 110 -5.75 4.80 -4.08
C ALA A 110 -4.90 4.88 -2.80
N MET A 111 -4.54 6.08 -2.37
CA MET A 111 -3.81 6.31 -1.11
C MET A 111 -4.62 5.89 0.13
N PHE A 112 -5.93 6.18 0.15
CA PHE A 112 -6.80 5.72 1.21
C PHE A 112 -6.83 4.19 1.30
N GLY A 113 -7.03 3.51 0.16
CA GLY A 113 -7.13 2.06 0.11
C GLY A 113 -5.83 1.37 0.50
N ASP A 114 -4.71 1.86 0.01
CA ASP A 114 -3.36 1.37 0.33
C ASP A 114 -3.07 1.45 1.83
N ASN A 115 -3.33 2.61 2.44
CA ASN A 115 -3.15 2.84 3.87
C ASN A 115 -3.99 1.90 4.76
N LEU A 116 -5.13 1.42 4.28
CA LEU A 116 -6.03 0.51 5.00
C LEU A 116 -5.91 -0.95 4.54
N SER A 117 -5.17 -1.25 3.50
CA SER A 117 -5.03 -2.62 3.00
C SER A 117 -4.28 -3.51 3.99
N PHE A 118 -4.71 -4.78 4.05
CA PHE A 118 -4.04 -5.82 4.83
C PHE A 118 -2.87 -6.46 4.07
N ILE A 119 -2.86 -6.32 2.76
CA ILE A 119 -1.87 -6.96 1.86
C ILE A 119 -0.96 -5.94 1.18
N SER A 120 -1.11 -4.65 1.50
CA SER A 120 -0.25 -3.59 0.98
C SER A 120 1.20 -3.81 1.42
N ASP A 121 2.13 -3.60 0.49
CA ASP A 121 3.57 -3.67 0.74
C ASP A 121 4.00 -2.67 1.83
N THR A 122 3.40 -1.47 1.89
CA THR A 122 3.62 -0.50 2.97
C THR A 122 3.14 -1.03 4.33
N THR A 123 1.93 -1.63 4.37
CA THR A 123 1.39 -2.26 5.59
C THR A 123 2.26 -3.43 6.04
N ILE A 124 2.68 -4.28 5.09
CA ILE A 124 3.54 -5.44 5.35
C ILE A 124 4.88 -4.96 5.92
N ALA A 125 5.51 -3.97 5.28
CA ALA A 125 6.76 -3.39 5.74
C ALA A 125 6.63 -2.80 7.14
N ALA A 126 5.63 -1.93 7.38
CA ALA A 126 5.43 -1.27 8.66
C ALA A 126 5.12 -2.26 9.79
N CYS A 127 4.20 -3.21 9.57
CA CYS A 127 3.79 -4.15 10.62
C CYS A 127 4.85 -5.18 10.96
N ASN A 128 5.50 -5.79 9.94
CA ASN A 128 6.54 -6.77 10.19
C ASN A 128 7.81 -6.11 10.78
N GLY A 129 8.17 -4.91 10.29
CA GLY A 129 9.30 -4.16 10.83
C GLY A 129 9.11 -3.74 12.29
N GLN A 130 7.88 -3.50 12.72
CA GLN A 130 7.53 -3.15 14.11
C GLN A 130 7.05 -4.36 14.95
N GLY A 131 6.94 -5.55 14.37
CA GLY A 131 6.49 -6.75 15.09
C GLY A 131 5.03 -6.64 15.58
N CYS A 132 4.13 -5.99 14.83
CA CYS A 132 2.71 -5.87 15.20
C CYS A 132 1.79 -6.56 14.19
N GLN A 133 0.54 -6.85 14.62
CA GLN A 133 -0.45 -7.44 13.73
C GLN A 133 -1.04 -6.40 12.79
N MET A 134 -1.26 -6.77 11.52
CA MET A 134 -1.85 -5.90 10.52
C MET A 134 -3.26 -5.42 10.88
N LYS A 135 -4.05 -6.28 11.55
CA LYS A 135 -5.37 -5.93 12.09
C LYS A 135 -5.32 -4.79 13.12
N ASP A 136 -4.29 -4.74 13.95
CA ASP A 136 -4.15 -3.69 14.95
C ASP A 136 -3.75 -2.36 14.30
N LYS A 137 -2.86 -2.39 13.31
CA LYS A 137 -2.50 -1.23 12.49
C LYS A 137 -3.72 -0.72 11.72
N PHE A 138 -4.50 -1.61 11.07
CA PHE A 138 -5.74 -1.24 10.38
C PHE A 138 -6.68 -0.44 11.29
N ARG A 139 -6.91 -0.91 12.53
CA ARG A 139 -7.78 -0.20 13.49
C ARG A 139 -7.27 1.20 13.85
N GLU A 140 -5.97 1.38 13.94
CA GLU A 140 -5.39 2.70 14.21
C GLU A 140 -5.53 3.62 12.98
N ASN A 141 -5.19 3.12 11.78
CA ASN A 141 -5.26 3.89 10.54
C ASN A 141 -6.70 4.24 10.15
N PHE A 142 -7.66 3.34 10.38
CA PHE A 142 -9.07 3.57 10.09
C PHE A 142 -9.62 4.83 10.77
N LYS A 143 -9.20 5.07 12.03
CA LYS A 143 -9.63 6.27 12.79
C LYS A 143 -9.10 7.58 12.21
N ILE A 144 -8.01 7.51 11.45
CA ILE A 144 -7.36 8.67 10.82
C ILE A 144 -7.83 8.82 9.38
N ALA A 145 -7.78 7.74 8.62
CA ALA A 145 -8.06 7.73 7.20
C ALA A 145 -9.56 7.92 6.87
N LEU A 146 -10.46 7.30 7.66
CA LEU A 146 -11.91 7.41 7.39
C LEU A 146 -12.43 8.85 7.47
N PRO A 147 -12.14 9.65 8.51
CA PRO A 147 -12.55 11.06 8.52
C PRO A 147 -11.99 11.86 7.34
N ALA A 148 -10.73 11.63 6.97
CA ALA A 148 -10.12 12.26 5.81
C ALA A 148 -10.83 11.88 4.50
N ALA A 149 -11.14 10.59 4.31
CA ALA A 149 -11.88 10.12 3.14
C ALA A 149 -13.31 10.70 3.06
N VAL A 150 -14.01 10.81 4.19
CA VAL A 150 -15.36 11.42 4.25
C VAL A 150 -15.30 12.90 3.85
N ILE A 151 -14.30 13.64 4.35
CA ILE A 151 -14.10 15.05 3.96
C ILE A 151 -13.78 15.15 2.47
N THR A 152 -12.87 14.31 1.97
CA THR A 152 -12.50 14.26 0.54
C THR A 152 -13.70 13.93 -0.32
N LEU A 153 -14.51 12.94 0.06
CA LEU A 153 -15.74 12.56 -0.63
C LEU A 153 -16.75 13.72 -0.68
N ALA A 154 -16.92 14.44 0.44
CA ALA A 154 -17.79 15.62 0.50
C ALA A 154 -17.29 16.73 -0.44
N VAL A 155 -15.98 16.99 -0.48
CA VAL A 155 -15.38 17.98 -1.39
C VAL A 155 -15.57 17.56 -2.85
N ILE A 156 -15.31 16.31 -3.20
CA ILE A 156 -15.52 15.77 -4.55
C ILE A 156 -17.01 15.92 -4.94
N LEU A 157 -17.91 15.56 -4.04
CA LEU A 157 -19.36 15.67 -4.28
C LEU A 157 -19.79 17.12 -4.54
N ILE A 158 -19.34 18.07 -3.71
CA ILE A 158 -19.65 19.49 -3.86
C ILE A 158 -19.14 20.01 -5.21
N ILE A 159 -17.90 19.70 -5.58
CA ILE A 159 -17.32 20.10 -6.87
C ILE A 159 -18.11 19.46 -8.02
N SER A 160 -18.40 18.16 -7.94
CA SER A 160 -19.16 17.44 -8.97
C SER A 160 -20.55 18.05 -9.20
N LEU A 161 -21.27 18.39 -8.14
CA LEU A 161 -22.61 18.97 -8.24
C LEU A 161 -22.61 20.41 -8.80
N ASN A 162 -21.53 21.16 -8.60
CA ASN A 162 -21.39 22.53 -9.10
C ASN A 162 -20.70 22.63 -10.48
N THR A 163 -20.20 21.53 -11.02
CA THR A 163 -19.57 21.52 -12.35
C THR A 163 -20.60 21.18 -13.42
N PRO A 164 -20.81 22.04 -14.42
CA PRO A 164 -21.66 21.70 -15.55
C PRO A 164 -21.03 20.60 -16.38
N ILE A 165 -21.73 19.49 -16.55
CA ILE A 165 -21.22 18.31 -17.27
C ILE A 165 -22.12 17.94 -18.44
N ARG A 166 -21.59 17.12 -19.34
CA ARG A 166 -22.35 16.46 -20.41
C ARG A 166 -22.77 15.08 -19.94
N PRO A 167 -24.07 14.73 -19.97
CA PRO A 167 -24.50 13.36 -19.69
C PRO A 167 -23.87 12.39 -20.67
N PHE A 168 -23.20 11.36 -20.17
CA PHE A 168 -22.56 10.33 -20.98
C PHE A 168 -22.85 8.94 -20.40
N PRO A 169 -23.56 8.06 -21.12
CA PRO A 169 -23.80 6.70 -20.67
C PRO A 169 -22.51 5.88 -20.80
N ILE A 170 -22.04 5.29 -19.70
CA ILE A 170 -20.92 4.36 -19.71
C ILE A 170 -21.48 2.96 -19.88
N ILE A 171 -21.35 2.41 -21.10
CA ILE A 171 -21.76 1.05 -21.42
C ILE A 171 -20.49 0.25 -21.64
N LYS A 172 -20.08 -0.51 -20.63
CA LYS A 172 -18.95 -1.44 -20.68
C LYS A 172 -19.34 -2.74 -20.02
N GLU A 173 -18.89 -3.85 -20.60
CA GLU A 173 -19.09 -5.16 -20.01
C GLU A 173 -18.24 -5.33 -18.75
N TYR A 174 -18.78 -6.01 -17.75
CA TYR A 174 -18.12 -6.36 -16.51
C TYR A 174 -18.55 -7.76 -16.08
N ASN A 175 -17.67 -8.44 -15.34
CA ASN A 175 -17.95 -9.82 -14.87
C ASN A 175 -17.89 -9.87 -13.34
N LEU A 176 -19.05 -10.02 -12.70
CA LEU A 176 -19.18 -10.08 -11.24
C LEU A 176 -18.35 -11.19 -10.60
N VAL A 177 -18.15 -12.30 -11.32
CA VAL A 177 -17.39 -13.44 -10.79
C VAL A 177 -15.92 -13.09 -10.60
N GLN A 178 -15.37 -12.20 -11.44
CA GLN A 178 -13.99 -11.73 -11.34
C GLN A 178 -13.72 -10.87 -10.12
N ILE A 179 -14.76 -10.34 -9.46
CA ILE A 179 -14.64 -9.53 -8.23
C ILE A 179 -14.45 -10.41 -6.98
N ILE A 180 -14.87 -11.69 -7.05
CA ILE A 180 -14.87 -12.61 -5.90
C ILE A 180 -13.50 -12.73 -5.22
N PRO A 181 -12.34 -12.86 -5.91
CA PRO A 181 -11.04 -12.95 -5.26
C PRO A 181 -10.71 -11.74 -4.41
N TYR A 182 -11.08 -10.52 -4.85
CA TYR A 182 -10.92 -9.30 -4.07
C TYR A 182 -11.76 -9.31 -2.78
N ILE A 183 -13.01 -9.76 -2.88
CA ILE A 183 -13.92 -9.87 -1.73
C ILE A 183 -13.36 -10.88 -0.72
N LEU A 184 -12.86 -12.02 -1.18
CA LEU A 184 -12.29 -13.07 -0.32
C LEU A 184 -11.05 -12.56 0.44
N VAL A 185 -10.14 -11.88 -0.25
CA VAL A 185 -8.94 -11.31 0.37
C VAL A 185 -9.32 -10.24 1.37
N LEU A 186 -10.22 -9.32 1.03
CA LEU A 186 -10.68 -8.27 1.92
C LEU A 186 -11.39 -8.84 3.16
N ALA A 187 -12.32 -9.77 2.96
CA ALA A 187 -13.04 -10.44 4.06
C ALA A 187 -12.07 -11.19 4.98
N GLY A 188 -11.14 -11.97 4.42
CA GLY A 188 -10.12 -12.69 5.17
C GLY A 188 -9.26 -11.78 6.03
N GLY A 189 -8.84 -10.63 5.48
CA GLY A 189 -8.10 -9.60 6.20
C GLY A 189 -8.89 -9.00 7.36
N ILE A 190 -10.16 -8.63 7.13
CA ILE A 190 -11.05 -8.07 8.17
C ILE A 190 -11.29 -9.06 9.31
N ILE A 191 -11.52 -10.33 8.99
CA ILE A 191 -11.70 -11.41 9.97
C ILE A 191 -10.40 -11.61 10.79
N GLY A 192 -9.24 -11.30 10.19
CA GLY A 192 -7.92 -11.40 10.83
C GLY A 192 -7.25 -12.75 10.61
N ILE A 193 -7.54 -13.40 9.47
CA ILE A 193 -6.78 -14.55 9.00
C ILE A 193 -5.35 -14.11 8.67
N ASN A 194 -4.38 -15.00 8.83
CA ASN A 194 -2.99 -14.72 8.47
C ASN A 194 -2.89 -14.27 6.99
N VAL A 195 -2.22 -13.14 6.74
CA VAL A 195 -2.17 -12.50 5.42
C VAL A 195 -1.62 -13.42 4.35
N PHE A 196 -0.60 -14.23 4.66
CA PHE A 196 -0.06 -15.18 3.70
C PHE A 196 -1.10 -16.23 3.27
N VAL A 197 -1.91 -16.74 4.22
CA VAL A 197 -3.02 -17.68 3.95
C VAL A 197 -4.11 -17.01 3.12
N VAL A 198 -4.45 -15.76 3.45
CA VAL A 198 -5.45 -14.97 2.69
C VAL A 198 -4.99 -14.78 1.24
N LEU A 199 -3.72 -14.46 1.02
CA LEU A 199 -3.16 -14.32 -0.33
C LEU A 199 -3.17 -15.64 -1.09
N LEU A 200 -2.86 -16.77 -0.45
CA LEU A 200 -2.96 -18.10 -1.08
C LEU A 200 -4.40 -18.40 -1.50
N ILE A 201 -5.39 -18.09 -0.66
CA ILE A 201 -6.82 -18.24 -1.01
C ILE A 201 -7.16 -17.35 -2.22
N GLY A 202 -6.69 -16.11 -2.23
CA GLY A 202 -6.86 -15.17 -3.33
C GLY A 202 -6.23 -15.65 -4.64
N ILE A 203 -5.00 -16.16 -4.59
CA ILE A 203 -4.29 -16.72 -5.75
C ILE A 203 -5.03 -17.94 -6.32
N VAL A 204 -5.40 -18.88 -5.45
CA VAL A 204 -6.10 -20.12 -5.89
C VAL A 204 -7.47 -19.78 -6.48
N SER A 205 -8.30 -19.03 -5.74
CA SER A 205 -9.64 -18.65 -6.23
C SER A 205 -9.56 -17.79 -7.48
N GLY A 206 -8.61 -16.85 -7.54
CA GLY A 206 -8.36 -16.00 -8.70
C GLY A 206 -7.93 -16.83 -9.92
N SER A 207 -6.99 -17.76 -9.75
CA SER A 207 -6.56 -18.65 -10.83
C SER A 207 -7.72 -19.46 -11.42
N VAL A 208 -8.54 -20.06 -10.54
CA VAL A 208 -9.71 -20.83 -10.98
C VAL A 208 -10.71 -19.96 -11.74
N ILE A 209 -11.03 -18.78 -11.20
CA ILE A 209 -12.01 -17.87 -11.79
C ILE A 209 -11.51 -17.32 -13.12
N MET A 210 -10.26 -16.86 -13.20
CA MET A 210 -9.71 -16.27 -14.42
C MET A 210 -9.55 -17.29 -15.54
N LEU A 211 -9.24 -18.56 -15.21
CA LEU A 211 -9.25 -19.66 -16.16
C LEU A 211 -10.68 -20.01 -16.61
N ALA A 212 -11.63 -20.11 -15.68
CA ALA A 212 -13.02 -20.49 -15.99
C ALA A 212 -13.75 -19.39 -16.80
N THR A 213 -13.42 -18.11 -16.60
CA THR A 213 -13.98 -17.01 -17.38
C THR A 213 -13.26 -16.76 -18.71
N GLY A 214 -12.17 -17.50 -18.98
CA GLY A 214 -11.36 -17.33 -20.20
C GLY A 214 -10.50 -16.05 -20.23
N GLU A 215 -10.40 -15.34 -19.12
CA GLU A 215 -9.62 -14.11 -19.01
C GLU A 215 -8.11 -14.39 -19.09
N ILE A 216 -7.68 -15.51 -18.55
CA ILE A 216 -6.31 -15.99 -18.62
C ILE A 216 -6.28 -17.36 -19.26
N ALA A 217 -5.45 -17.56 -20.28
CA ALA A 217 -5.21 -18.89 -20.83
C ALA A 217 -4.38 -19.73 -19.86
N ALA A 218 -4.64 -21.04 -19.80
CA ALA A 218 -3.91 -21.96 -18.92
C ALA A 218 -2.37 -21.92 -19.16
N THR A 219 -1.96 -21.69 -20.41
CA THR A 219 -0.54 -21.57 -20.79
C THR A 219 0.14 -20.30 -20.28
N SER A 220 -0.62 -19.23 -19.99
CA SER A 220 -0.08 -17.95 -19.50
C SER A 220 -0.21 -17.75 -18.00
N LEU A 221 -0.94 -18.63 -17.29
CA LEU A 221 -1.16 -18.48 -15.85
C LEU A 221 0.15 -18.42 -15.06
N LEU A 222 1.06 -19.36 -15.29
CA LEU A 222 2.38 -19.37 -14.62
C LEU A 222 3.24 -18.18 -15.00
N ALA A 223 3.16 -17.72 -16.25
CA ALA A 223 3.87 -16.53 -16.71
C ALA A 223 3.36 -15.27 -15.99
N ASN A 224 2.04 -15.13 -15.84
CA ASN A 224 1.43 -14.02 -15.11
C ASN A 224 1.80 -14.04 -13.61
N MET A 225 1.81 -15.22 -12.99
CA MET A 225 2.29 -15.40 -11.62
C MET A 225 3.76 -14.96 -11.49
N GLY A 226 4.61 -15.40 -12.44
CA GLY A 226 6.03 -15.04 -12.48
C GLY A 226 6.25 -13.54 -12.67
N THR A 227 5.50 -12.91 -13.57
CA THR A 227 5.54 -11.45 -13.79
C THR A 227 5.12 -10.69 -12.55
N GLY A 228 4.05 -11.13 -11.87
CA GLY A 228 3.59 -10.53 -10.62
C GLY A 228 4.63 -10.65 -9.50
N ALA A 229 5.25 -11.83 -9.35
CA ALA A 229 6.34 -12.02 -8.40
C ALA A 229 7.56 -11.15 -8.74
N ALA A 230 7.94 -11.07 -10.01
CA ALA A 230 9.04 -10.23 -10.47
C ALA A 230 8.79 -8.73 -10.23
N GLY A 231 7.53 -8.29 -10.26
CA GLY A 231 7.14 -6.92 -9.90
C GLY A 231 7.49 -6.53 -8.46
N MET A 232 7.69 -7.51 -7.55
CA MET A 232 8.10 -7.27 -6.16
C MET A 232 9.62 -7.37 -5.95
N PHE A 233 10.40 -7.54 -7.02
CA PHE A 233 11.85 -7.75 -6.92
C PHE A 233 12.56 -6.56 -6.25
N GLU A 234 12.28 -5.35 -6.70
CA GLU A 234 12.93 -4.14 -6.17
C GLU A 234 12.65 -3.98 -4.67
N THR A 235 11.38 -4.03 -4.26
CA THR A 235 10.96 -3.93 -2.86
C THR A 235 11.61 -5.02 -2.00
N THR A 236 11.68 -6.25 -2.50
CA THR A 236 12.32 -7.38 -1.83
C THR A 236 13.82 -7.16 -1.66
N MET A 237 14.51 -6.73 -2.72
CA MET A 237 15.96 -6.47 -2.67
C MET A 237 16.30 -5.31 -1.74
N VAL A 238 15.50 -4.26 -1.72
CA VAL A 238 15.67 -3.16 -0.75
C VAL A 238 15.51 -3.67 0.68
N ALA A 239 14.49 -4.46 0.97
CA ALA A 239 14.29 -5.02 2.30
C ALA A 239 15.51 -5.85 2.77
N ILE A 240 16.07 -6.67 1.88
CA ILE A 240 17.28 -7.48 2.14
C ILE A 240 18.49 -6.58 2.41
N LEU A 241 18.79 -5.64 1.51
CA LEU A 241 19.98 -4.80 1.62
C LEU A 241 19.91 -3.86 2.82
N VAL A 242 18.75 -3.25 3.07
CA VAL A 242 18.56 -2.38 4.23
C VAL A 242 18.70 -3.14 5.53
N SER A 243 18.12 -4.34 5.65
CA SER A 243 18.25 -5.15 6.87
C SER A 243 19.71 -5.55 7.15
N ALA A 244 20.47 -5.89 6.10
CA ALA A 244 21.90 -6.18 6.21
C ALA A 244 22.69 -4.97 6.71
N ILE A 245 22.47 -3.79 6.13
CA ILE A 245 23.14 -2.53 6.53
C ILE A 245 22.73 -2.12 7.95
N CYS A 246 21.45 -2.23 8.28
CA CYS A 246 20.93 -1.88 9.61
C CYS A 246 21.52 -2.75 10.72
N ALA A 247 21.76 -4.04 10.45
CA ALA A 247 22.44 -4.91 11.40
C ALA A 247 23.87 -4.40 11.74
N LEU A 248 24.61 -3.93 10.73
CA LEU A 248 25.92 -3.30 10.95
C LEU A 248 25.81 -1.96 11.70
N ILE A 249 24.88 -1.10 11.29
CA ILE A 249 24.68 0.22 11.93
C ILE A 249 24.35 0.05 13.42
N ARG A 250 23.50 -0.93 13.76
CA ARG A 250 23.14 -1.26 15.14
C ARG A 250 24.36 -1.68 15.95
N GLU A 251 25.15 -2.61 15.43
CA GLU A 251 26.35 -3.11 16.11
C GLU A 251 27.42 -2.04 16.35
N TYR A 252 27.52 -1.06 15.44
CA TYR A 252 28.43 0.09 15.60
C TYR A 252 27.85 1.24 16.42
N GLY A 253 26.66 1.10 17.03
CA GLY A 253 26.01 2.11 17.85
C GLY A 253 25.46 3.31 17.05
N GLY A 254 25.26 3.14 15.74
CA GLY A 254 24.79 4.21 14.87
C GLY A 254 23.37 4.66 15.20
N PHE A 255 22.46 3.74 15.58
CA PHE A 255 21.10 4.07 15.99
C PHE A 255 21.08 4.88 17.29
N GLU A 256 21.92 4.54 18.28
CA GLU A 256 22.04 5.31 19.52
C GLU A 256 22.53 6.73 19.26
N ALA A 257 23.48 6.91 18.34
CA ALA A 257 23.96 8.24 17.95
C ALA A 257 22.86 9.06 17.29
N LEU A 258 22.06 8.45 16.40
CA LEU A 258 20.93 9.08 15.72
C LEU A 258 19.84 9.49 16.72
N LEU A 259 19.47 8.58 17.64
CA LEU A 259 18.48 8.84 18.69
C LEU A 259 18.89 10.00 19.58
N ARG A 260 20.18 10.11 19.94
CA ARG A 260 20.70 11.26 20.71
C ARG A 260 20.49 12.58 19.97
N GLY A 261 20.62 12.59 18.64
CA GLY A 261 20.32 13.75 17.80
C GLY A 261 18.82 14.09 17.78
N ILE A 262 17.97 13.11 17.56
CA ILE A 262 16.49 13.26 17.51
C ILE A 262 15.95 13.77 18.85
N LYS A 263 16.41 13.26 19.98
CA LYS A 263 15.99 13.68 21.32
C LYS A 263 16.24 15.16 21.62
N LYS A 264 17.23 15.78 21.00
CA LYS A 264 17.49 17.23 21.15
C LYS A 264 16.39 18.09 20.54
N VAL A 265 15.77 17.61 19.47
CA VAL A 265 14.74 18.33 18.70
C VAL A 265 13.33 17.90 19.15
N PHE A 266 13.07 16.62 19.22
CA PHE A 266 11.75 16.05 19.51
C PHE A 266 11.69 15.56 20.95
N ARG A 267 10.88 16.24 21.78
CA ARG A 267 10.76 15.91 23.20
C ARG A 267 9.39 15.31 23.52
N GLY A 268 9.38 14.32 24.40
CA GLY A 268 8.18 13.63 24.86
C GLY A 268 7.49 12.80 23.78
N LYS A 269 6.43 12.11 24.18
CA LYS A 269 5.73 11.13 23.34
C LYS A 269 5.16 11.70 22.05
N LYS A 270 4.56 12.90 22.08
CA LYS A 270 4.03 13.59 20.89
C LYS A 270 5.15 14.05 19.94
N GLY A 271 6.24 14.57 20.51
CA GLY A 271 7.43 14.94 19.74
C GLY A 271 8.05 13.71 19.03
N GLY A 272 8.17 12.58 19.75
CA GLY A 272 8.65 11.33 19.17
C GLY A 272 7.78 10.85 17.99
N GLN A 273 6.45 10.92 18.12
CA GLN A 273 5.53 10.57 17.02
C GLN A 273 5.73 11.46 15.79
N LEU A 274 5.83 12.78 16.00
CA LEU A 274 6.09 13.71 14.90
C LEU A 274 7.47 13.47 14.28
N GLY A 275 8.49 13.21 15.09
CA GLY A 275 9.83 12.89 14.63
C GLY A 275 9.88 11.64 13.75
N MET A 276 9.13 10.59 14.11
CA MET A 276 9.00 9.39 13.28
C MET A 276 8.34 9.68 11.93
N GLY A 277 7.24 10.46 11.96
CA GLY A 277 6.52 10.85 10.76
C GLY A 277 7.39 11.66 9.79
N LEU A 278 8.13 12.64 10.32
CA LEU A 278 9.05 13.45 9.51
C LEU A 278 10.25 12.63 9.01
N LEU A 279 10.73 11.67 9.81
CA LEU A 279 11.81 10.77 9.40
C LEU A 279 11.40 9.94 8.18
N VAL A 280 10.26 9.24 8.25
CA VAL A 280 9.78 8.43 7.12
C VAL A 280 9.44 9.31 5.92
N GLY A 281 8.88 10.49 6.12
CA GLY A 281 8.61 11.43 5.05
C GLY A 281 9.88 11.93 4.35
N ALA A 282 10.94 12.24 5.11
CA ALA A 282 12.24 12.61 4.53
C ALA A 282 12.86 11.46 3.74
N MET A 283 12.73 10.21 4.21
CA MET A 283 13.17 9.03 3.49
C MET A 283 12.35 8.80 2.22
N ASP A 284 11.04 9.05 2.27
CA ASP A 284 10.16 8.95 1.10
C ASP A 284 10.53 9.96 0.01
N ILE A 285 10.79 11.22 0.39
CA ILE A 285 11.32 12.23 -0.54
C ILE A 285 12.64 11.78 -1.19
N ALA A 286 13.51 11.15 -0.41
CA ALA A 286 14.82 10.74 -0.89
C ALA A 286 14.78 9.51 -1.79
N THR A 287 13.82 8.59 -1.58
CA THR A 287 13.74 7.31 -2.28
C THR A 287 12.70 7.27 -3.38
N ALA A 288 11.78 8.23 -3.41
CA ALA A 288 10.63 8.25 -4.31
C ALA A 288 9.75 6.98 -4.21
N ASN A 289 9.76 6.33 -3.03
CA ASN A 289 9.04 5.07 -2.80
C ASN A 289 8.72 4.91 -1.31
N ASN A 290 7.43 4.93 -0.99
CA ASN A 290 6.96 4.88 0.39
C ASN A 290 7.27 3.56 1.10
N THR A 291 7.25 2.42 0.41
CA THR A 291 7.60 1.13 0.99
C THR A 291 9.08 1.06 1.36
N VAL A 292 9.95 1.54 0.45
CA VAL A 292 11.39 1.66 0.70
C VAL A 292 11.65 2.58 1.90
N ALA A 293 10.98 3.73 1.94
CA ALA A 293 11.08 4.67 3.06
C ALA A 293 10.70 4.05 4.40
N ILE A 294 9.61 3.26 4.44
CA ILE A 294 9.17 2.54 5.64
C ILE A 294 10.20 1.50 6.06
N VAL A 295 10.72 0.70 5.11
CA VAL A 295 11.74 -0.33 5.40
C VAL A 295 12.99 0.31 6.02
N MET A 296 13.45 1.43 5.46
CA MET A 296 14.59 2.18 5.97
C MET A 296 14.33 2.82 7.34
N ALA A 297 13.12 3.35 7.55
CA ALA A 297 12.74 4.00 8.80
C ALA A 297 12.48 3.02 9.95
N ASN A 298 12.07 1.79 9.65
CA ASN A 298 11.64 0.80 10.64
C ASN A 298 12.61 0.59 11.80
N PRO A 299 13.91 0.34 11.59
CA PRO A 299 14.83 0.10 12.70
C PRO A 299 14.96 1.32 13.62
N ILE A 300 15.00 2.51 13.04
CA ILE A 300 15.11 3.78 13.77
C ILE A 300 13.80 4.04 14.55
N ALA A 301 12.66 3.82 13.90
CA ALA A 301 11.37 4.01 14.52
C ALA A 301 11.11 3.02 15.67
N ALA A 302 11.62 1.78 15.59
CA ALA A 302 11.55 0.80 16.68
C ALA A 302 12.32 1.29 17.92
N GLU A 303 13.54 1.78 17.75
CA GLU A 303 14.34 2.38 18.84
C GLU A 303 13.64 3.63 19.43
N MET A 304 13.07 4.49 18.56
CA MET A 304 12.28 5.64 19.01
C MET A 304 11.02 5.22 19.76
N ALA A 305 10.37 4.14 19.33
CA ALA A 305 9.15 3.64 19.98
C ALA A 305 9.45 3.18 21.42
N GLU A 306 10.52 2.43 21.62
CA GLU A 306 10.97 2.00 22.92
C GLU A 306 11.31 3.20 23.82
N GLU A 307 12.10 4.13 23.31
CA GLU A 307 12.55 5.32 24.05
C GLU A 307 11.41 6.25 24.48
N TYR A 308 10.43 6.48 23.60
CA TYR A 308 9.30 7.40 23.88
C TYR A 308 8.05 6.69 24.44
N GLY A 309 8.12 5.38 24.68
CA GLY A 309 7.00 4.58 25.17
C GLY A 309 5.82 4.57 24.19
N ILE A 310 6.09 4.47 22.89
CA ILE A 310 5.09 4.40 21.83
C ILE A 310 4.88 2.91 21.49
N THR A 311 3.63 2.49 21.33
CA THR A 311 3.34 1.08 21.00
C THR A 311 3.68 0.76 19.55
N ASN A 312 4.12 -0.47 19.29
CA ASN A 312 4.50 -0.94 17.96
C ASN A 312 3.41 -0.71 16.90
N ARG A 313 2.13 -0.97 17.24
CA ARG A 313 0.99 -0.70 16.35
C ARG A 313 0.85 0.79 15.99
N LYS A 314 1.11 1.69 16.95
CA LYS A 314 1.06 3.14 16.72
C LYS A 314 2.24 3.59 15.88
N THR A 315 3.42 3.01 16.10
CA THR A 315 4.61 3.27 15.28
C THR A 315 4.40 2.83 13.84
N ALA A 316 3.89 1.60 13.61
CA ALA A 316 3.55 1.12 12.27
C ALA A 316 2.50 2.02 11.59
N SER A 317 1.48 2.47 12.35
CA SER A 317 0.48 3.42 11.86
C SER A 317 1.09 4.76 11.43
N ILE A 318 2.03 5.31 12.21
CA ILE A 318 2.70 6.58 11.90
C ILE A 318 3.55 6.43 10.63
N LEU A 319 4.37 5.39 10.55
CA LEU A 319 5.23 5.16 9.38
C LEU A 319 4.41 5.06 8.10
N ASP A 320 3.36 4.26 8.11
CA ASP A 320 2.51 4.05 6.95
C ASP A 320 1.68 5.29 6.59
N THR A 321 1.04 5.94 7.56
CA THR A 321 0.22 7.13 7.29
C THR A 321 1.06 8.30 6.78
N PHE A 322 2.21 8.58 7.40
CA PHE A 322 3.06 9.69 6.96
C PHE A 322 3.71 9.41 5.60
N SER A 323 4.16 8.18 5.32
CA SER A 323 4.69 7.83 3.98
C SER A 323 3.62 8.01 2.91
N CYS A 324 2.38 7.54 3.13
CA CYS A 324 1.28 7.77 2.19
C CYS A 324 0.99 9.27 1.97
N VAL A 325 1.07 10.11 3.02
CA VAL A 325 0.87 11.56 2.90
C VAL A 325 1.97 12.18 2.05
N PHE A 326 3.23 11.87 2.31
CA PHE A 326 4.37 12.40 1.54
C PHE A 326 4.33 11.92 0.10
N GLN A 327 4.12 10.62 -0.13
CA GLN A 327 3.97 10.02 -1.47
C GLN A 327 2.84 10.68 -2.28
N GLY A 328 1.72 11.05 -1.64
CA GLY A 328 0.60 11.71 -2.30
C GLY A 328 0.83 13.19 -2.66
N ILE A 329 1.85 13.83 -2.08
CA ILE A 329 2.15 15.27 -2.29
C ILE A 329 3.32 15.44 -3.27
N ILE A 330 4.26 14.51 -3.28
CA ILE A 330 5.49 14.63 -4.07
C ILE A 330 5.20 14.33 -5.55
N PRO A 331 5.57 15.24 -6.47
CA PRO A 331 5.31 15.08 -7.90
C PRO A 331 6.43 14.30 -8.60
N TYR A 332 6.46 12.97 -8.45
CA TYR A 332 7.35 12.10 -9.24
C TYR A 332 6.65 10.85 -9.74
#